data_eb72c6696fba4b70043d2abc386ea653
#
_entry.id   eb72c6696fba4b70043d2abc386ea653
#
_cell.length_a   1.000
_cell.length_b   1.000
_cell.length_c   1.000
_cell.angle_alpha   90.00
_cell.angle_beta   90.00
_cell.angle_gamma   90.00
#
_symmetry.space_group_name_H-M   'P 1'
#
loop_
_entity.id
_entity.type
_entity.pdbx_description
1 polymer ?
#
loop_
_entity_poly.entity_id
_entity_poly.type
_entity_poly.pdbx_seq_one_letter_code
_entity_poly.pdbx_strand_id
1 'polypeptide(L)'
;NAPFYPTFREDILARCLKSFELGDDLNIGRLSMGQKKKVYISFALAAGTKYLLMDEPTNGLDIPSKKVFREVIAREMTEERVMIISTHQVRDVEQLIDHVVIVNDGTVMLNASTAEIESRLRFEQRAVGSDLSDALFVQQTMRGIELICPNSGNDETPIDLELLFNALQTVPAEKLMGRNGNN
;
A
#
# COMPACT_ATOMS: atom_id res chain seq x y z
N ASN A 1 -14.29 16.15 19.82
CA ASN A 1 -12.86 16.46 19.67
C ASN A 1 -12.54 17.57 18.66
N ALA A 2 -13.54 18.03 17.85
CA ALA A 2 -13.34 19.10 16.87
C ALA A 2 -12.59 20.36 17.40
N PRO A 3 -12.79 20.82 18.64
CA PRO A 3 -12.06 21.98 19.16
C PRO A 3 -10.55 21.80 19.26
N PHE A 4 -10.06 20.55 19.28
CA PHE A 4 -8.61 20.25 19.33
C PHE A 4 -7.95 20.15 17.96
N TYR A 5 -8.73 20.19 16.88
CA TYR A 5 -8.27 20.09 15.50
C TYR A 5 -8.85 21.25 14.68
N PRO A 6 -8.11 22.35 14.50
CA PRO A 6 -8.63 23.54 13.80
C PRO A 6 -9.09 23.28 12.36
N THR A 7 -8.54 22.25 11.74
CA THR A 7 -8.82 21.83 10.34
C THR A 7 -9.86 20.72 10.26
N PHE A 8 -10.54 20.38 11.37
CA PHE A 8 -11.47 19.27 11.42
C PHE A 8 -12.67 19.47 10.50
N ARG A 9 -12.97 18.47 9.69
CA ARG A 9 -14.03 18.46 8.68
C ARG A 9 -15.11 17.45 9.07
N GLU A 10 -16.20 17.96 9.68
CA GLU A 10 -17.35 17.13 10.08
C GLU A 10 -18.04 16.45 8.91
N ASP A 11 -18.05 17.11 7.74
CA ASP A 11 -18.60 16.56 6.51
C ASP A 11 -17.80 15.34 6.01
N ILE A 12 -16.46 15.35 6.15
CA ILE A 12 -15.60 14.19 5.83
C ILE A 12 -15.89 13.05 6.80
N LEU A 13 -15.96 13.35 8.12
CA LEU A 13 -16.28 12.34 9.13
C LEU A 13 -17.61 11.64 8.79
N ALA A 14 -18.67 12.41 8.58
CA ALA A 14 -19.99 11.88 8.28
C ALA A 14 -20.00 11.01 7.01
N ARG A 15 -19.33 11.46 5.93
CA ARG A 15 -19.21 10.68 4.70
C ARG A 15 -18.45 9.37 4.90
N CYS A 16 -17.34 9.38 5.64
CA CYS A 16 -16.55 8.19 5.89
C CYS A 16 -17.33 7.19 6.76
N LEU A 17 -17.97 7.64 7.84
CA LEU A 17 -18.80 6.79 8.70
C LEU A 17 -19.93 6.15 7.90
N LYS A 18 -20.61 6.92 7.05
CA LYS A 18 -21.64 6.40 6.15
C LYS A 18 -21.11 5.35 5.17
N SER A 19 -19.92 5.60 4.58
CA SER A 19 -19.29 4.63 3.67
C SER A 19 -18.96 3.31 4.38
N PHE A 20 -18.55 3.36 5.64
CA PHE A 20 -18.30 2.19 6.48
C PHE A 20 -19.56 1.57 7.09
N GLU A 21 -20.75 2.05 6.74
CA GLU A 21 -22.03 1.59 7.26
C GLU A 21 -22.12 1.68 8.80
N LEU A 22 -21.52 2.72 9.38
CA LEU A 22 -21.61 3.02 10.81
C LEU A 22 -22.73 4.04 11.04
N GLY A 23 -23.61 3.77 11.99
CA GLY A 23 -24.72 4.64 12.33
C GLY A 23 -24.27 5.92 13.05
N ASP A 24 -25.19 6.88 13.18
CA ASP A 24 -24.90 8.18 13.80
C ASP A 24 -24.75 8.12 15.32
N ASP A 25 -25.38 7.12 15.99
CA ASP A 25 -25.29 6.91 17.43
C ASP A 25 -24.18 5.91 17.77
N LEU A 26 -22.94 6.42 17.76
CA LEU A 26 -21.75 5.61 17.99
C LEU A 26 -21.36 5.58 19.47
N ASN A 27 -21.66 4.49 20.15
CA ASN A 27 -21.07 4.20 21.45
C ASN A 27 -19.75 3.42 21.28
N ILE A 28 -18.62 4.13 21.26
CA ILE A 28 -17.28 3.56 21.03
C ILE A 28 -16.98 2.38 21.97
N GLY A 29 -17.49 2.40 23.20
CA GLY A 29 -17.30 1.32 24.17
C GLY A 29 -17.91 -0.01 23.74
N ARG A 30 -18.97 0.02 22.92
CA ARG A 30 -19.73 -1.14 22.46
C ARG A 30 -19.31 -1.64 21.07
N LEU A 31 -18.46 -0.89 20.36
CA LEU A 31 -18.03 -1.24 19.03
C LEU A 31 -17.05 -2.42 19.05
N SER A 32 -17.14 -3.27 18.03
CA SER A 32 -16.12 -4.29 17.76
C SER A 32 -14.77 -3.63 17.39
N MET A 33 -13.68 -4.37 17.43
CA MET A 33 -12.36 -3.85 17.05
C MET A 33 -12.33 -3.32 15.61
N GLY A 34 -12.95 -4.04 14.66
CA GLY A 34 -13.08 -3.58 13.28
C GLY A 34 -13.89 -2.29 13.13
N GLN A 35 -15.01 -2.19 13.87
CA GLN A 35 -15.82 -0.95 13.89
C GLN A 35 -15.06 0.22 14.51
N LYS A 36 -14.34 0.01 15.62
CA LYS A 36 -13.47 1.04 16.21
C LYS A 36 -12.42 1.52 15.21
N LYS A 37 -11.79 0.62 14.47
CA LYS A 37 -10.79 0.95 13.45
C LYS A 37 -11.41 1.81 12.33
N LYS A 38 -12.61 1.47 11.84
CA LYS A 38 -13.36 2.28 10.86
C LYS A 38 -13.62 3.71 11.37
N VAL A 39 -14.01 3.85 12.65
CA VAL A 39 -14.18 5.17 13.30
C VAL A 39 -12.85 5.93 13.35
N TYR A 40 -11.76 5.29 13.75
CA TYR A 40 -10.44 5.94 13.83
C TYR A 40 -9.94 6.40 12.48
N ILE A 41 -10.09 5.58 11.43
CA ILE A 41 -9.75 5.94 10.06
C ILE A 41 -10.57 7.16 9.62
N SER A 42 -11.89 7.12 9.84
CA SER A 42 -12.80 8.24 9.50
C SER A 42 -12.42 9.52 10.23
N PHE A 43 -12.09 9.43 11.51
CA PHE A 43 -11.65 10.57 12.32
C PHE A 43 -10.30 11.12 11.83
N ALA A 44 -9.32 10.26 11.55
CA ALA A 44 -8.00 10.65 11.08
C ALA A 44 -8.07 11.39 9.73
N LEU A 45 -8.92 10.93 8.81
CA LEU A 45 -9.19 11.62 7.55
C LEU A 45 -9.85 12.98 7.77
N ALA A 46 -10.83 13.03 8.69
CA ALA A 46 -11.56 14.25 9.02
C ALA A 46 -10.72 15.29 9.79
N ALA A 47 -9.64 14.88 10.47
CA ALA A 47 -8.76 15.79 11.18
C ALA A 47 -8.10 16.84 10.28
N GLY A 48 -8.05 16.61 8.97
CA GLY A 48 -7.59 17.58 7.98
C GLY A 48 -6.09 17.92 8.08
N THR A 49 -5.29 17.03 8.70
CA THR A 49 -3.84 17.21 8.84
C THR A 49 -3.14 17.02 7.49
N LYS A 50 -2.05 17.78 7.28
CA LYS A 50 -1.21 17.64 6.09
C LYS A 50 -0.50 16.28 6.04
N TYR A 51 -0.06 15.78 7.18
CA TYR A 51 0.61 14.49 7.32
C TYR A 51 -0.30 13.53 8.09
N LEU A 52 -0.49 12.34 7.54
CA LEU A 52 -1.29 11.29 8.13
C LEU A 52 -0.47 10.00 8.18
N LEU A 53 -0.23 9.51 9.40
CA LEU A 53 0.49 8.26 9.63
C LEU A 53 -0.50 7.19 10.08
N MET A 54 -0.50 6.07 9.40
CA MET A 54 -1.36 4.92 9.72
C MET A 54 -0.52 3.66 9.86
N ASP A 55 -0.61 3.03 11.03
CA ASP A 55 0.03 1.76 11.30
C ASP A 55 -0.99 0.63 11.20
N GLU A 56 -0.73 -0.32 10.28
CA GLU A 56 -1.60 -1.47 9.98
C GLU A 56 -3.09 -1.10 9.88
N PRO A 57 -3.49 -0.13 9.02
CA PRO A 57 -4.86 0.38 9.02
C PRO A 57 -5.90 -0.66 8.60
N THR A 58 -5.52 -1.63 7.77
CA THR A 58 -6.45 -2.66 7.26
C THR A 58 -6.50 -3.93 8.08
N ASN A 59 -5.57 -4.08 9.05
CA ASN A 59 -5.55 -5.26 9.91
C ASN A 59 -6.83 -5.34 10.75
N GLY A 60 -7.50 -6.51 10.72
CA GLY A 60 -8.77 -6.75 11.41
C GLY A 60 -10.02 -6.18 10.71
N LEU A 61 -9.88 -5.61 9.50
CA LEU A 61 -11.00 -5.31 8.63
C LEU A 61 -11.39 -6.54 7.79
N ASP A 62 -12.68 -6.74 7.58
CA ASP A 62 -13.19 -7.73 6.63
C ASP A 62 -12.98 -7.26 5.17
N ILE A 63 -13.13 -8.17 4.22
CA ILE A 63 -12.89 -7.90 2.79
C ILE A 63 -13.73 -6.72 2.26
N PRO A 64 -15.05 -6.62 2.55
CA PRO A 64 -15.82 -5.45 2.14
C PRO A 64 -15.28 -4.15 2.72
N SER A 65 -14.92 -4.14 4.01
CA SER A 65 -14.38 -2.96 4.68
C SER A 65 -13.02 -2.52 4.15
N LYS A 66 -12.17 -3.46 3.72
CA LYS A 66 -10.91 -3.14 3.04
C LYS A 66 -11.15 -2.44 1.69
N LYS A 67 -12.19 -2.86 0.96
CA LYS A 67 -12.60 -2.15 -0.26
C LYS A 67 -13.05 -0.72 0.05
N VAL A 68 -13.93 -0.55 1.03
CA VAL A 68 -14.38 0.77 1.47
C VAL A 68 -13.22 1.64 1.96
N PHE A 69 -12.25 1.06 2.67
CA PHE A 69 -11.03 1.76 3.09
C PHE A 69 -10.31 2.38 1.88
N ARG A 70 -10.06 1.61 0.82
CA ARG A 70 -9.42 2.13 -0.40
C ARG A 70 -10.22 3.27 -1.04
N GLU A 71 -11.53 3.10 -1.12
CA GLU A 71 -12.43 4.11 -1.71
C GLU A 71 -12.45 5.42 -0.92
N VAL A 72 -12.50 5.36 0.41
CA VAL A 72 -12.50 6.58 1.24
C VAL A 72 -11.13 7.25 1.23
N ILE A 73 -10.02 6.49 1.24
CA ILE A 73 -8.69 7.07 1.10
C ILE A 73 -8.56 7.79 -0.25
N ALA A 74 -8.85 7.12 -1.36
CA ALA A 74 -8.75 7.71 -2.69
C ALA A 74 -9.60 8.99 -2.85
N ARG A 75 -10.77 9.03 -2.21
CA ARG A 75 -11.68 10.18 -2.27
C ARG A 75 -11.22 11.36 -1.40
N GLU A 76 -10.69 11.11 -0.20
CA GLU A 76 -10.39 12.15 0.79
C GLU A 76 -8.91 12.60 0.77
N MET A 77 -8.06 11.94 -0.02
CA MET A 77 -6.70 12.41 -0.28
C MET A 77 -6.71 13.58 -1.27
N THR A 78 -5.85 14.55 -1.01
CA THR A 78 -5.61 15.70 -1.88
C THR A 78 -4.11 15.82 -2.14
N GLU A 79 -3.72 16.57 -3.18
CA GLU A 79 -2.30 16.78 -3.52
C GLU A 79 -1.48 17.43 -2.39
N GLU A 80 -2.13 18.11 -1.46
CA GLU A 80 -1.46 18.76 -0.32
C GLU A 80 -1.22 17.83 0.86
N ARG A 81 -1.81 16.60 0.83
CA ARG A 81 -1.72 15.63 1.93
C ARG A 81 -0.72 14.54 1.62
N VAL A 82 0.09 14.22 2.61
CA VAL A 82 1.00 13.08 2.58
C VAL A 82 0.47 12.03 3.55
N MET A 83 0.26 10.80 3.05
CA MET A 83 -0.10 9.66 3.88
C MET A 83 1.03 8.64 3.88
N ILE A 84 1.40 8.21 5.07
CA ILE A 84 2.37 7.15 5.29
C ILE A 84 1.63 5.97 5.92
N ILE A 85 1.67 4.83 5.26
CA ILE A 85 1.06 3.60 5.73
C ILE A 85 2.18 2.58 6.00
N SER A 86 2.28 2.10 7.25
CA SER A 86 3.05 0.91 7.55
C SER A 86 2.12 -0.31 7.52
N THR A 87 2.50 -1.34 6.78
CA THR A 87 1.72 -2.59 6.71
C THR A 87 2.54 -3.76 6.20
N HIS A 88 2.20 -4.96 6.65
CA HIS A 88 2.63 -6.22 6.05
C HIS A 88 1.57 -6.81 5.09
N GLN A 89 0.38 -6.18 4.99
CA GLN A 89 -0.70 -6.58 4.09
C GLN A 89 -0.69 -5.68 2.84
N VAL A 90 0.39 -5.78 2.07
CA VAL A 90 0.66 -4.86 0.94
C VAL A 90 -0.44 -4.84 -0.12
N ARG A 91 -1.11 -5.98 -0.38
CA ARG A 91 -2.22 -6.08 -1.35
C ARG A 91 -3.42 -5.19 -1.02
N ASP A 92 -3.57 -4.80 0.25
CA ASP A 92 -4.67 -3.93 0.65
C ASP A 92 -4.46 -2.48 0.25
N VAL A 93 -3.20 -2.08 0.00
CA VAL A 93 -2.81 -0.68 -0.22
C VAL A 93 -2.07 -0.44 -1.53
N GLU A 94 -1.65 -1.47 -2.26
CA GLU A 94 -0.82 -1.36 -3.46
C GLU A 94 -1.39 -0.42 -4.53
N GLN A 95 -2.72 -0.31 -4.63
CA GLN A 95 -3.41 0.58 -5.57
C GLN A 95 -3.53 2.03 -5.12
N LEU A 96 -3.07 2.34 -3.89
CA LEU A 96 -3.21 3.67 -3.29
C LEU A 96 -1.89 4.43 -3.20
N ILE A 97 -0.78 3.72 -3.37
CA ILE A 97 0.56 4.24 -3.10
C ILE A 97 1.26 4.65 -4.37
N ASP A 98 2.03 5.71 -4.29
CA ASP A 98 2.91 6.24 -5.34
C ASP A 98 4.41 6.07 -4.99
N HIS A 99 4.70 5.67 -3.75
CA HIS A 99 6.05 5.48 -3.25
C HIS A 99 6.15 4.31 -2.28
N VAL A 100 7.23 3.56 -2.36
CA VAL A 100 7.47 2.37 -1.56
C VAL A 100 8.79 2.49 -0.81
N VAL A 101 8.74 2.23 0.51
CA VAL A 101 9.92 2.05 1.34
C VAL A 101 9.86 0.66 1.95
N ILE A 102 10.79 -0.22 1.56
CA ILE A 102 10.89 -1.57 2.13
C ILE A 102 11.99 -1.58 3.18
N VAL A 103 11.60 -1.97 4.39
CA VAL A 103 12.49 -2.04 5.56
C VAL A 103 12.57 -3.48 6.06
N ASN A 104 13.78 -3.96 6.31
CA ASN A 104 14.02 -5.23 6.96
C ASN A 104 15.14 -5.11 7.98
N ASP A 105 14.95 -5.64 9.19
CA ASP A 105 15.93 -5.60 10.29
C ASP A 105 16.53 -4.21 10.52
N GLY A 106 15.71 -3.16 10.49
CA GLY A 106 16.12 -1.77 10.69
C GLY A 106 16.89 -1.15 9.52
N THR A 107 17.02 -1.86 8.39
CA THR A 107 17.70 -1.39 7.18
C THR A 107 16.70 -1.10 6.08
N VAL A 108 16.84 0.05 5.41
CA VAL A 108 16.06 0.35 4.21
C VAL A 108 16.65 -0.45 3.04
N MET A 109 15.89 -1.40 2.55
CA MET A 109 16.27 -2.24 1.41
C MET A 109 15.93 -1.59 0.07
N LEU A 110 14.80 -0.87 0.01
CA LEU A 110 14.35 -0.14 -1.17
C LEU A 110 13.69 1.16 -0.74
N ASN A 111 13.91 2.22 -1.50
CA ASN A 111 13.23 3.51 -1.38
C ASN A 111 13.06 4.05 -2.81
N ALA A 112 11.87 3.86 -3.40
CA ALA A 112 11.60 4.18 -4.79
C ALA A 112 10.13 4.54 -5.03
N SER A 113 9.85 5.36 -6.02
CA SER A 113 8.48 5.57 -6.49
C SER A 113 7.97 4.35 -7.27
N THR A 114 6.65 4.16 -7.30
CA THR A 114 6.03 3.11 -8.12
C THR A 114 6.39 3.27 -9.59
N ALA A 115 6.39 4.51 -10.10
CA ALA A 115 6.80 4.82 -11.47
C ALA A 115 8.27 4.41 -11.75
N GLU A 116 9.17 4.59 -10.77
CA GLU A 116 10.56 4.14 -10.92
C GLU A 116 10.65 2.61 -10.96
N ILE A 117 9.89 1.91 -10.10
CA ILE A 117 9.86 0.44 -10.08
C ILE A 117 9.33 -0.10 -11.42
N GLU A 118 8.19 0.41 -11.89
CA GLU A 118 7.57 0.02 -13.17
C GLU A 118 8.46 0.29 -14.38
N SER A 119 9.20 1.39 -14.36
CA SER A 119 10.11 1.71 -15.45
C SER A 119 11.31 0.76 -15.55
N ARG A 120 11.68 0.08 -14.46
CA ARG A 120 12.86 -0.78 -14.37
C ARG A 120 12.54 -2.25 -14.31
N LEU A 121 11.41 -2.62 -13.73
CA LEU A 121 11.04 -3.99 -13.43
C LEU A 121 9.71 -4.34 -14.09
N ARG A 122 9.64 -5.58 -14.56
CA ARG A 122 8.44 -6.21 -15.09
C ARG A 122 8.13 -7.44 -14.24
N PHE A 123 6.88 -7.56 -13.81
CA PHE A 123 6.38 -8.67 -13.00
C PHE A 123 5.57 -9.60 -13.88
N GLU A 124 5.94 -10.86 -13.92
CA GLU A 124 5.33 -11.84 -14.82
C GLU A 124 5.02 -13.16 -14.12
N GLN A 125 4.09 -13.89 -14.72
CA GLN A 125 3.84 -15.29 -14.41
C GLN A 125 4.07 -16.13 -15.66
N ARG A 126 4.90 -17.18 -15.54
CA ARG A 126 5.19 -18.12 -16.63
C ARG A 126 4.84 -19.56 -16.23
N ALA A 127 4.59 -20.40 -17.24
CA ALA A 127 4.36 -21.82 -17.02
C ALA A 127 5.66 -22.54 -16.60
N VAL A 128 5.52 -23.65 -15.89
CA VAL A 128 6.65 -24.51 -15.56
C VAL A 128 7.29 -25.05 -16.86
N GLY A 129 8.62 -24.88 -16.96
CA GLY A 129 9.38 -25.25 -18.18
C GLY A 129 9.61 -24.12 -19.18
N SER A 130 9.10 -22.90 -18.91
CA SER A 130 9.42 -21.71 -19.70
C SER A 130 10.89 -21.31 -19.55
N ASP A 131 11.41 -20.56 -20.54
CA ASP A 131 12.72 -19.91 -20.43
C ASP A 131 12.68 -18.82 -19.34
N LEU A 132 13.70 -18.85 -18.46
CA LEU A 132 13.87 -17.94 -17.33
C LEU A 132 15.20 -17.20 -17.39
N SER A 133 15.88 -17.21 -18.51
CA SER A 133 17.23 -16.65 -18.67
C SER A 133 17.29 -15.13 -18.49
N ASP A 134 16.16 -14.44 -18.66
CA ASP A 134 16.01 -13.00 -18.48
C ASP A 134 15.57 -12.61 -17.05
N ALA A 135 15.29 -13.59 -16.18
CA ALA A 135 14.78 -13.31 -14.85
C ALA A 135 15.87 -12.83 -13.88
N LEU A 136 15.57 -11.75 -13.16
CA LEU A 136 16.37 -11.26 -12.03
C LEU A 136 16.06 -12.01 -10.74
N PHE A 137 14.79 -12.43 -10.59
CA PHE A 137 14.29 -13.22 -9.46
C PHE A 137 13.20 -14.16 -9.93
N VAL A 138 13.15 -15.34 -9.34
CA VAL A 138 12.17 -16.40 -9.66
C VAL A 138 11.64 -17.01 -8.38
N GLN A 139 10.31 -17.14 -8.29
CA GLN A 139 9.61 -17.80 -7.20
C GLN A 139 8.65 -18.85 -7.76
N GLN A 140 8.77 -20.08 -7.31
CA GLN A 140 7.84 -21.15 -7.70
C GLN A 140 6.60 -21.11 -6.81
N THR A 141 5.42 -21.14 -7.42
CA THR A 141 4.12 -21.15 -6.74
C THR A 141 3.29 -22.34 -7.22
N MET A 142 2.16 -22.59 -6.57
CA MET A 142 1.21 -23.62 -7.03
C MET A 142 0.55 -23.27 -8.38
N ARG A 143 0.61 -22.00 -8.80
CA ARG A 143 0.00 -21.50 -10.04
C ARG A 143 1.00 -21.41 -11.22
N GLY A 144 2.26 -21.71 -10.97
CA GLY A 144 3.34 -21.58 -11.94
C GLY A 144 4.56 -20.89 -11.35
N ILE A 145 5.29 -20.19 -12.18
CA ILE A 145 6.50 -19.47 -11.81
C ILE A 145 6.21 -17.97 -11.87
N GLU A 146 6.37 -17.29 -10.74
CA GLU A 146 6.34 -15.83 -10.64
C GLU A 146 7.77 -15.32 -10.74
N LEU A 147 7.99 -14.26 -11.50
CA LEU A 147 9.33 -13.75 -11.76
C LEU A 147 9.36 -12.24 -11.93
N ILE A 148 10.54 -11.69 -11.66
CA ILE A 148 10.87 -10.29 -11.90
C ILE A 148 11.92 -10.25 -13.00
N CYS A 149 11.63 -9.51 -14.07
CA CYS A 149 12.53 -9.27 -15.18
C CYS A 149 12.90 -7.79 -15.29
N PRO A 150 14.02 -7.44 -15.97
CA PRO A 150 14.25 -6.07 -16.37
C PRO A 150 13.12 -5.60 -17.30
N ASN A 151 12.65 -4.38 -17.11
CA ASN A 151 11.75 -3.74 -18.06
C ASN A 151 12.60 -3.05 -19.15
N SER A 152 12.81 -3.71 -20.27
CA SER A 152 13.56 -3.17 -21.42
C SER A 152 12.66 -2.56 -22.49
N GLY A 153 11.35 -2.64 -22.31
CA GLY A 153 10.32 -2.04 -23.16
C GLY A 153 9.46 -1.07 -22.34
N ASN A 154 8.40 -0.57 -22.94
CA ASN A 154 7.39 0.20 -22.21
C ASN A 154 6.22 -0.70 -21.78
N ASP A 155 6.51 -1.94 -21.37
CA ASP A 155 5.49 -2.85 -20.90
C ASP A 155 5.06 -2.45 -19.48
N GLU A 156 3.83 -1.99 -19.34
CA GLU A 156 3.23 -1.70 -18.05
C GLU A 156 2.70 -3.01 -17.44
N THR A 157 3.40 -3.51 -16.44
CA THR A 157 2.91 -4.61 -15.60
C THR A 157 2.61 -4.09 -14.20
N PRO A 158 1.51 -4.48 -13.57
CA PRO A 158 1.25 -4.13 -12.19
C PRO A 158 2.39 -4.59 -11.28
N ILE A 159 2.80 -3.75 -10.35
CA ILE A 159 3.82 -4.12 -9.35
C ILE A 159 3.24 -5.20 -8.45
N ASP A 160 3.97 -6.29 -8.26
CA ASP A 160 3.73 -7.25 -7.17
C ASP A 160 4.69 -6.93 -6.03
N LEU A 161 4.21 -6.18 -5.04
CA LEU A 161 5.02 -5.77 -3.90
C LEU A 161 5.42 -6.94 -3.02
N GLU A 162 4.63 -8.01 -2.96
CA GLU A 162 4.97 -9.22 -2.20
C GLU A 162 6.13 -9.95 -2.86
N LEU A 163 6.08 -10.11 -4.19
CA LEU A 163 7.17 -10.69 -4.97
C LEU A 163 8.43 -9.83 -4.90
N LEU A 164 8.30 -8.51 -4.95
CA LEU A 164 9.41 -7.57 -4.82
C LEU A 164 10.07 -7.66 -3.43
N PHE A 165 9.27 -7.73 -2.36
CA PHE A 165 9.77 -7.93 -1.01
C PHE A 165 10.56 -9.24 -0.90
N ASN A 166 10.02 -10.34 -1.43
CA ASN A 166 10.69 -11.65 -1.41
C ASN A 166 12.00 -11.62 -2.20
N ALA A 167 12.01 -10.95 -3.35
CA ALA A 167 13.23 -10.79 -4.16
C ALA A 167 14.34 -10.06 -3.38
N LEU A 168 14.00 -8.98 -2.68
CA LEU A 168 14.95 -8.17 -1.90
C LEU A 168 15.56 -8.91 -0.70
N GLN A 169 14.97 -10.02 -0.26
CA GLN A 169 15.59 -10.88 0.77
C GLN A 169 16.84 -11.60 0.26
N THR A 170 16.97 -11.79 -1.05
CA THR A 170 18.05 -12.59 -1.66
C THR A 170 18.85 -11.85 -2.71
N VAL A 171 18.25 -10.83 -3.32
CA VAL A 171 18.85 -10.03 -4.41
C VAL A 171 18.95 -8.58 -3.94
N PRO A 172 20.16 -7.97 -3.91
CA PRO A 172 20.31 -6.56 -3.53
C PRO A 172 19.54 -5.63 -4.47
N ALA A 173 19.00 -4.54 -3.91
CA ALA A 173 18.22 -3.57 -4.66
C ALA A 173 18.97 -2.98 -5.87
N GLU A 174 20.27 -2.74 -5.75
CA GLU A 174 21.12 -2.23 -6.84
C GLU A 174 21.16 -3.20 -8.03
N LYS A 175 21.04 -4.50 -7.78
CA LYS A 175 20.99 -5.51 -8.84
C LYS A 175 19.61 -5.59 -9.47
N LEU A 176 18.55 -5.49 -8.68
CA LEU A 176 17.17 -5.47 -9.19
C LEU A 176 16.89 -4.19 -9.97
N MET A 177 17.15 -3.05 -9.33
CA MET A 177 16.83 -1.74 -9.89
C MET A 177 17.82 -1.21 -10.92
N GLY A 178 18.92 -1.96 -11.18
CA GLY A 178 20.05 -1.43 -11.93
C GLY A 178 20.85 -0.40 -11.12
N ARG A 179 22.14 -0.23 -11.41
CA ARG A 179 22.95 0.78 -10.73
C ARG A 179 22.39 2.17 -11.00
N ASN A 180 21.95 2.86 -9.95
CA ASN A 180 21.84 4.30 -10.01
C ASN A 180 23.26 4.85 -10.26
N GLY A 181 23.51 5.34 -11.45
CA GLY A 181 24.67 6.20 -11.67
C GLY A 181 24.41 7.51 -10.97
N ASN A 182 24.68 7.57 -9.68
CA ASN A 182 25.01 8.81 -8.98
C ASN A 182 25.72 8.43 -7.67
N ASN A 183 27.03 8.58 -7.73
CA ASN A 183 27.81 9.02 -6.58
C ASN A 183 27.53 10.49 -6.35
#